data_2e03f3015bcbbc193c67a6a92b0d17ab
#
_entry.id   2e03f3015bcbbc193c67a6a92b0d17ab
#
_cell.length_a   1.000
_cell.length_b   1.000
_cell.length_c   1.000
_cell.angle_alpha   90.00
_cell.angle_beta   90.00
_cell.angle_gamma   90.00
#
_symmetry.space_group_name_H-M   'P 1'
#
loop_
_entity.id
_entity.type
_entity.pdbx_description
1 polymer ?
#
loop_
_entity_poly.entity_id
_entity_poly.type
_entity_poly.pdbx_seq_one_letter_code
_entity_poly.pdbx_strand_id
1 'polypeptide(L)'
;MRKRGLTLLLVLVCFSFSVSGCGYFAARNEIRAAEIATAELKGAGGATLAPYEYCSAESFLEASKFVLTENSWKVSKEFAARSKSAAEAGLTEVKKKK
;
A
#
# COMPACT_ATOMS: atom_id res chain seq x y z
N MET A 1 -3.31 -3.14 45.02
CA MET A 1 -4.17 -2.30 44.14
C MET A 1 -3.41 -1.37 43.24
N ARG A 2 -2.31 -0.78 43.68
CA ARG A 2 -1.46 0.11 42.85
C ARG A 2 -0.84 -0.60 41.64
N LYS A 3 -0.49 -1.89 41.76
CA LYS A 3 0.11 -2.69 40.70
C LYS A 3 -0.85 -2.98 39.54
N ARG A 4 -2.15 -3.15 39.82
CA ARG A 4 -3.18 -3.38 38.80
C ARG A 4 -3.45 -2.14 37.96
N GLY A 5 -3.46 -0.97 38.60
CA GLY A 5 -3.64 0.30 37.90
C GLY A 5 -2.46 0.61 36.98
N LEU A 6 -1.26 0.34 37.46
CA LEU A 6 -0.03 0.56 36.68
C LEU A 6 0.03 -0.39 35.48
N THR A 7 -0.33 -1.66 35.65
CA THR A 7 -0.35 -2.66 34.60
C THR A 7 -1.39 -2.30 33.53
N LEU A 8 -2.57 -1.88 33.94
CA LEU A 8 -3.64 -1.43 33.04
C LEU A 8 -3.20 -0.20 32.23
N LEU A 9 -2.53 0.74 32.89
CA LEU A 9 -2.02 1.94 32.23
C LEU A 9 -0.95 1.59 31.19
N LEU A 10 -0.04 0.68 31.52
CA LEU A 10 0.99 0.17 30.62
C LEU A 10 0.39 -0.51 29.41
N VAL A 11 -0.62 -1.36 29.62
CA VAL A 11 -1.31 -2.06 28.53
C VAL A 11 -2.02 -1.07 27.61
N LEU A 12 -2.67 -0.05 28.17
CA LEU A 12 -3.34 1.01 27.40
C LEU A 12 -2.36 1.80 26.56
N VAL A 13 -1.19 2.17 27.13
CA VAL A 13 -0.14 2.91 26.42
C VAL A 13 0.44 2.05 25.29
N CYS A 14 0.74 0.78 25.55
CA CYS A 14 1.23 -0.15 24.54
C CYS A 14 0.21 -0.35 23.41
N PHE A 15 -1.07 -0.45 23.76
CA PHE A 15 -2.15 -0.60 22.79
C PHE A 15 -2.27 0.64 21.90
N SER A 16 -2.15 1.85 22.49
CA SER A 16 -2.17 3.11 21.73
C SER A 16 -1.00 3.20 20.73
N PHE A 17 0.19 2.82 21.16
CA PHE A 17 1.36 2.78 20.28
C PHE A 17 1.18 1.78 19.14
N SER A 18 0.60 0.63 19.41
CA SER A 18 0.34 -0.41 18.41
C SER A 18 -0.63 0.08 17.34
N VAL A 19 -1.69 0.79 17.74
CA VAL A 19 -2.69 1.32 16.79
C VAL A 19 -2.07 2.37 15.86
N SER A 20 -1.27 3.28 16.40
CA SER A 20 -0.59 4.31 15.61
C SER A 20 0.45 3.71 14.68
N GLY A 21 1.24 2.73 15.17
CA GLY A 21 2.26 2.04 14.38
C GLY A 21 1.64 1.18 13.27
N CYS A 22 0.51 0.53 13.53
CA CYS A 22 -0.18 -0.31 12.56
C CYS A 22 -0.62 0.45 11.32
N GLY A 23 -1.11 1.69 11.46
CA GLY A 23 -1.53 2.51 10.33
C GLY A 23 -0.40 2.78 9.36
N TYR A 24 0.76 3.18 9.88
CA TYR A 24 1.95 3.46 9.07
C TYR A 24 2.49 2.19 8.40
N PHE A 25 2.64 1.11 9.18
CA PHE A 25 3.14 -0.16 8.65
C PHE A 25 2.18 -0.76 7.62
N ALA A 26 0.87 -0.65 7.83
CA ALA A 26 -0.12 -1.12 6.88
C ALA A 26 0.00 -0.37 5.56
N ALA A 27 0.19 0.96 5.59
CA ALA A 27 0.40 1.76 4.40
C ALA A 27 1.68 1.35 3.67
N ARG A 28 2.77 1.17 4.39
CA ARG A 28 4.05 0.73 3.80
C ARG A 28 3.94 -0.65 3.17
N ASN A 29 3.23 -1.57 3.81
CA ASN A 29 3.01 -2.92 3.28
C ASN A 29 2.19 -2.89 2.00
N GLU A 30 1.17 -2.05 1.94
CA GLU A 30 0.36 -1.87 0.73
C GLU A 30 1.17 -1.26 -0.40
N ILE A 31 2.02 -0.27 -0.10
CA ILE A 31 2.93 0.34 -1.08
C ILE A 31 3.89 -0.73 -1.63
N ARG A 32 4.45 -1.55 -0.77
CA ARG A 32 5.35 -2.63 -1.20
C ARG A 32 4.63 -3.63 -2.10
N ALA A 33 3.41 -4.01 -1.74
CA ALA A 33 2.59 -4.90 -2.56
C ALA A 33 2.31 -4.29 -3.94
N ALA A 34 2.01 -2.99 -3.97
CA ALA A 34 1.80 -2.25 -5.21
C ALA A 34 3.07 -2.16 -6.06
N GLU A 35 4.23 -1.95 -5.42
CA GLU A 35 5.53 -1.93 -6.10
C GLU A 35 5.82 -3.28 -6.76
N ILE A 36 5.59 -4.37 -6.05
CA ILE A 36 5.80 -5.73 -6.57
C ILE A 36 4.87 -5.98 -7.75
N ALA A 37 3.58 -5.66 -7.62
CA ALA A 37 2.60 -5.87 -8.68
C ALA A 37 2.93 -5.03 -9.92
N THR A 38 3.33 -3.78 -9.73
CA THR A 38 3.73 -2.89 -10.82
C THR A 38 5.00 -3.41 -11.52
N ALA A 39 5.96 -3.90 -10.75
CA ALA A 39 7.18 -4.49 -11.30
C ALA A 39 6.88 -5.77 -12.10
N GLU A 40 5.97 -6.60 -11.63
CA GLU A 40 5.52 -7.79 -12.37
C GLU A 40 4.88 -7.40 -13.69
N LEU A 41 4.02 -6.37 -13.68
CA LEU A 41 3.38 -5.87 -14.90
C LEU A 41 4.42 -5.34 -15.89
N LYS A 42 5.41 -4.60 -15.40
CA LYS A 42 6.50 -4.10 -16.22
C LYS A 42 7.29 -5.26 -16.84
N GLY A 43 7.66 -6.26 -16.03
CA GLY A 43 8.38 -7.45 -16.48
C GLY A 43 7.62 -8.29 -17.50
N ALA A 44 6.29 -8.26 -17.43
CA ALA A 44 5.41 -8.97 -18.37
C ALA A 44 5.18 -8.19 -19.67
N GLY A 45 5.77 -7.01 -19.83
CA GLY A 45 5.59 -6.17 -21.00
C GLY A 45 4.39 -5.24 -20.92
N GLY A 46 3.95 -4.93 -19.71
CA GLY A 46 2.77 -4.11 -19.47
C GLY A 46 2.85 -2.71 -20.06
N ALA A 47 4.04 -2.13 -20.12
CA ALA A 47 4.23 -0.80 -20.70
C ALA A 47 3.85 -0.77 -22.19
N THR A 48 3.98 -1.88 -22.88
CA THR A 48 3.63 -2.02 -24.29
C THR A 48 2.24 -2.63 -24.50
N LEU A 49 1.90 -3.68 -23.74
CA LEU A 49 0.69 -4.47 -23.92
C LEU A 49 -0.51 -3.94 -23.13
N ALA A 50 -0.29 -3.23 -22.03
CA ALA A 50 -1.33 -2.65 -21.20
C ALA A 50 -0.88 -1.28 -20.71
N PRO A 51 -0.64 -0.31 -21.62
CA PRO A 51 -0.05 0.98 -21.26
C PRO A 51 -0.94 1.80 -20.33
N TYR A 52 -2.25 1.73 -20.49
CA TYR A 52 -3.18 2.47 -19.63
C TYR A 52 -3.09 1.98 -18.19
N GLU A 53 -3.17 0.68 -17.99
CA GLU A 53 -3.12 0.06 -16.66
C GLU A 53 -1.75 0.25 -16.00
N TYR A 54 -0.69 0.14 -16.80
CA TYR A 54 0.68 0.38 -16.33
C TYR A 54 0.87 1.83 -15.87
N CYS A 55 0.43 2.78 -16.66
CA CYS A 55 0.51 4.20 -16.32
C CYS A 55 -0.31 4.52 -15.07
N SER A 56 -1.51 3.96 -14.96
CA SER A 56 -2.37 4.11 -13.77
C SER A 56 -1.70 3.54 -12.52
N ALA A 57 -1.12 2.34 -12.63
CA ALA A 57 -0.43 1.69 -11.52
C ALA A 57 0.73 2.55 -11.01
N GLU A 58 1.56 3.06 -11.92
CA GLU A 58 2.69 3.93 -11.54
C GLU A 58 2.23 5.24 -10.93
N SER A 59 1.21 5.87 -11.50
CA SER A 59 0.70 7.16 -11.02
C SER A 59 0.13 7.04 -9.61
N PHE A 60 -0.67 6.01 -9.35
CA PHE A 60 -1.22 5.77 -8.02
C PHE A 60 -0.12 5.39 -7.02
N LEU A 61 0.89 4.65 -7.46
CA LEU A 61 2.03 4.28 -6.61
C LEU A 61 2.80 5.53 -6.17
N GLU A 62 3.10 6.43 -7.09
CA GLU A 62 3.78 7.69 -6.77
C GLU A 62 2.93 8.56 -5.83
N ALA A 63 1.63 8.65 -6.10
CA ALA A 63 0.70 9.39 -5.25
C ALA A 63 0.68 8.82 -3.84
N SER A 64 0.67 7.49 -3.71
CA SER A 64 0.66 6.84 -2.39
C SER A 64 1.93 7.14 -1.60
N LYS A 65 3.08 7.13 -2.26
CA LYS A 65 4.36 7.47 -1.63
C LYS A 65 4.40 8.93 -1.19
N PHE A 66 3.88 9.82 -2.02
CA PHE A 66 3.83 11.25 -1.73
C PHE A 66 2.97 11.54 -0.51
N VAL A 67 1.74 11.01 -0.47
CA VAL A 67 0.85 11.27 0.68
C VAL A 67 1.33 10.58 1.95
N LEU A 68 2.14 9.52 1.84
CA LEU A 68 2.77 8.89 3.00
C LEU A 68 3.74 9.86 3.66
N THR A 69 4.51 10.63 2.88
CA THR A 69 5.42 11.64 3.41
C THR A 69 4.65 12.78 4.10
N GLU A 70 3.41 13.01 3.70
CA GLU A 70 2.51 14.00 4.31
C GLU A 70 1.74 13.43 5.51
N ASN A 71 2.10 12.24 5.99
CA ASN A 71 1.47 11.55 7.12
C ASN A 71 -0.01 11.19 6.91
N SER A 72 -0.44 11.06 5.66
CA SER A 72 -1.81 10.65 5.32
C SER A 72 -1.86 9.14 5.06
N TRP A 73 -1.69 8.35 6.11
CA TRP A 73 -1.58 6.88 6.02
C TRP A 73 -2.81 6.23 5.38
N LYS A 74 -3.98 6.70 5.72
CA LYS A 74 -5.23 6.16 5.19
C LYS A 74 -5.34 6.39 3.68
N VAL A 75 -5.05 7.60 3.22
CA VAL A 75 -5.07 7.97 1.80
C VAL A 75 -3.96 7.24 1.05
N SER A 76 -2.77 7.16 1.65
CA SER A 76 -1.63 6.42 1.08
C SER A 76 -2.00 4.97 0.84
N LYS A 77 -2.60 4.30 1.83
CA LYS A 77 -3.04 2.91 1.72
C LYS A 77 -4.08 2.74 0.60
N GLU A 78 -5.01 3.67 0.49
CA GLU A 78 -6.05 3.65 -0.55
C GLU A 78 -5.43 3.79 -1.95
N PHE A 79 -4.52 4.74 -2.15
CA PHE A 79 -3.83 4.90 -3.43
C PHE A 79 -2.98 3.68 -3.77
N ALA A 80 -2.30 3.10 -2.79
CA ALA A 80 -1.51 1.88 -2.99
C ALA A 80 -2.40 0.71 -3.41
N ALA A 81 -3.58 0.58 -2.81
CA ALA A 81 -4.55 -0.45 -3.19
C ALA A 81 -5.04 -0.25 -4.62
N ARG A 82 -5.27 0.98 -5.04
CA ARG A 82 -5.66 1.31 -6.41
C ARG A 82 -4.54 1.01 -7.40
N SER A 83 -3.30 1.31 -7.03
CA SER A 83 -2.12 0.97 -7.84
C SER A 83 -2.03 -0.54 -8.06
N LYS A 84 -2.17 -1.32 -6.99
CA LYS A 84 -2.15 -2.77 -7.04
C LYS A 84 -3.28 -3.31 -7.94
N SER A 85 -4.49 -2.78 -7.80
CA SER A 85 -5.63 -3.17 -8.64
C SER A 85 -5.38 -2.89 -10.11
N ALA A 86 -4.82 -1.71 -10.42
CA ALA A 86 -4.48 -1.35 -11.80
C ALA A 86 -3.41 -2.29 -12.36
N ALA A 87 -2.41 -2.63 -11.56
CA ALA A 87 -1.36 -3.56 -11.97
C ALA A 87 -1.91 -4.96 -12.25
N GLU A 88 -2.81 -5.45 -11.40
CA GLU A 88 -3.46 -6.74 -11.57
C GLU A 88 -4.34 -6.76 -12.83
N ALA A 89 -5.09 -5.68 -13.07
CA ALA A 89 -5.88 -5.53 -14.29
C ALA A 89 -4.99 -5.52 -15.53
N GLY A 90 -3.84 -4.86 -15.43
CA GLY A 90 -2.84 -4.85 -16.50
C GLY A 90 -2.28 -6.23 -16.80
N LEU A 91 -1.98 -7.00 -15.76
CA LEU A 91 -1.50 -8.38 -15.93
C LEU A 91 -2.55 -9.25 -16.63
N THR A 92 -3.81 -9.06 -16.33
CA THR A 92 -4.92 -9.76 -16.99
C THR A 92 -4.96 -9.38 -18.48
N GLU A 93 -4.83 -8.11 -18.81
CA GLU A 93 -4.79 -7.63 -20.19
C GLU A 93 -3.60 -8.19 -20.97
N VAL A 94 -2.43 -8.23 -20.34
CA VAL A 94 -1.22 -8.81 -20.94
C VAL A 94 -1.45 -10.29 -21.28
N LYS A 95 -2.06 -11.05 -20.38
CA LYS A 95 -2.36 -12.47 -20.60
C LYS A 95 -3.34 -12.67 -21.76
N LYS A 96 -4.33 -11.80 -21.90
CA LYS A 96 -5.28 -11.86 -23.02
C LYS A 96 -4.62 -11.61 -24.37
N LYS A 97 -3.60 -10.73 -24.40
CA LYS A 97 -2.92 -10.34 -25.64
C LYS A 97 -1.78 -11.31 -26.02
N LYS A 98 -1.40 -12.17 -25.10
CA LYS A 98 -0.44 -13.24 -25.37
C LYS A 98 -1.16 -14.51 -25.77
#